data_a21bb61d897a708273f10bed53ff4a24
#
_entry.id   a21bb61d897a708273f10bed53ff4a24
#
_cell.length_a   1.000
_cell.length_b   1.000
_cell.length_c   1.000
_cell.angle_alpha   90.00
_cell.angle_beta   90.00
_cell.angle_gamma   90.00
#
_symmetry.space_group_name_H-M   'P 1'
#
loop_
_entity.id
_entity.type
_entity.pdbx_description
1 polymer ?
#
loop_
_entity_poly.entity_id
_entity_poly.type
_entity_poly.pdbx_seq_one_letter_code
_entity_poly.pdbx_strand_id
1 'polypeptide(L)'
;MMPDGGSLLTLTYYGAERVMPHYNVMGVAKAALEASVRYLAVDLGGRNIRVNGLSAGPMKTLAASGIGDFRYILKWNEYNSPLKRNVTLYDVGGSGLYLLSDLSSGVSGDTHHVDCGYHIVGMKAVDAPDISVV
;
A
#
# COMPACT_ATOMS: atom_id res chain seq x y z
N MET A 1 -1.77 -4.09 27.25
CA MET A 1 -1.31 -4.48 25.92
C MET A 1 -0.05 -3.69 25.56
N MET A 2 0.99 -4.33 25.07
CA MET A 2 2.29 -3.74 24.65
C MET A 2 2.93 -2.86 25.74
N PRO A 3 3.19 -3.38 26.94
CA PRO A 3 3.76 -2.57 28.05
C PRO A 3 5.20 -2.11 27.78
N ASP A 4 5.93 -2.84 26.94
CA ASP A 4 7.34 -2.60 26.65
C ASP A 4 7.55 -1.97 25.24
N GLY A 5 6.51 -1.34 24.69
CA GLY A 5 6.53 -0.84 23.33
C GLY A 5 6.14 -1.90 22.30
N GLY A 6 6.35 -1.57 21.01
CA GLY A 6 6.05 -2.50 19.92
C GLY A 6 5.80 -1.80 18.58
N SER A 7 5.29 -2.56 17.63
CA SER A 7 4.98 -2.07 16.28
C SER A 7 3.59 -2.52 15.84
N LEU A 8 2.82 -1.57 15.33
CA LEU A 8 1.52 -1.79 14.68
C LEU A 8 1.68 -1.53 13.17
N LEU A 9 1.15 -2.44 12.38
CA LEU A 9 1.16 -2.34 10.92
C LEU A 9 -0.26 -2.55 10.37
N THR A 10 -0.65 -1.69 9.44
CA THR A 10 -1.88 -1.88 8.67
C THR A 10 -1.60 -1.92 7.18
N LEU A 11 -2.47 -2.58 6.41
CA LEU A 11 -2.38 -2.63 4.97
C LEU A 11 -3.32 -1.59 4.34
N THR A 12 -2.75 -0.75 3.49
CA THR A 12 -3.49 0.23 2.71
C THR A 12 -3.24 0.02 1.20
N TYR A 13 -3.79 0.90 0.40
CA TYR A 13 -3.65 0.85 -1.05
C TYR A 13 -3.63 2.27 -1.62
N TYR A 14 -2.94 2.47 -2.71
CA TYR A 14 -2.75 3.76 -3.38
C TYR A 14 -4.06 4.47 -3.77
N GLY A 15 -5.18 3.75 -3.81
CA GLY A 15 -6.51 4.32 -3.91
C GLY A 15 -6.90 5.29 -2.78
N ALA A 16 -6.14 5.33 -1.68
CA ALA A 16 -6.26 6.35 -0.63
C ALA A 16 -5.73 7.73 -1.09
N GLU A 17 -4.75 7.74 -1.99
CA GLU A 17 -4.05 8.94 -2.45
C GLU A 17 -4.51 9.40 -3.83
N ARG A 18 -4.91 8.47 -4.68
CA ARG A 18 -5.34 8.71 -6.06
C ARG A 18 -6.61 7.90 -6.36
N VAL A 19 -7.43 8.43 -7.26
CA VAL A 19 -8.64 7.72 -7.69
C VAL A 19 -8.27 6.50 -8.52
N MET A 20 -8.78 5.35 -8.09
CA MET A 20 -8.72 4.10 -8.84
C MET A 20 -10.12 3.75 -9.39
N PRO A 21 -10.22 3.22 -10.61
CA PRO A 21 -11.51 2.83 -11.19
C PRO A 21 -12.27 1.88 -10.25
N HIS A 22 -13.54 2.17 -10.01
CA HIS A 22 -14.48 1.36 -9.20
C HIS A 22 -14.04 1.06 -7.76
N TYR A 23 -13.04 1.79 -7.25
CA TYR A 23 -12.59 1.63 -5.85
C TYR A 23 -13.50 2.41 -4.88
N ASN A 24 -14.07 3.52 -5.32
CA ASN A 24 -15.14 4.28 -4.65
C ASN A 24 -14.92 4.46 -3.12
N VAL A 25 -15.90 4.01 -2.33
CA VAL A 25 -15.89 4.12 -0.86
C VAL A 25 -14.67 3.46 -0.22
N MET A 26 -14.08 2.44 -0.82
CA MET A 26 -12.87 1.81 -0.33
C MET A 26 -11.67 2.78 -0.34
N GLY A 27 -11.58 3.66 -1.35
CA GLY A 27 -10.57 4.72 -1.39
C GLY A 27 -10.70 5.68 -0.21
N VAL A 28 -11.93 6.09 0.11
CA VAL A 28 -12.22 6.94 1.28
C VAL A 28 -11.87 6.23 2.58
N ALA A 29 -12.22 4.95 2.71
CA ALA A 29 -11.91 4.14 3.88
C ALA A 29 -10.39 3.99 4.07
N LYS A 30 -9.63 3.77 3.00
CA LYS A 30 -8.17 3.69 3.05
C LYS A 30 -7.52 5.04 3.38
N ALA A 31 -8.06 6.16 2.88
CA ALA A 31 -7.58 7.49 3.26
C ALA A 31 -7.79 7.76 4.77
N ALA A 32 -8.95 7.37 5.31
CA ALA A 32 -9.23 7.45 6.75
C ALA A 32 -8.28 6.56 7.56
N LEU A 33 -7.98 5.35 7.07
CA LEU A 33 -7.03 4.43 7.69
C LEU A 33 -5.61 5.04 7.74
N GLU A 34 -5.14 5.64 6.66
CA GLU A 34 -3.83 6.30 6.61
C GLU A 34 -3.78 7.54 7.53
N ALA A 35 -4.87 8.28 7.65
CA ALA A 35 -4.97 9.34 8.66
C ALA A 35 -4.86 8.75 10.07
N SER A 36 -5.54 7.64 10.36
CA SER A 36 -5.47 6.96 11.67
C SER A 36 -4.05 6.52 12.02
N VAL A 37 -3.27 6.05 11.04
CA VAL A 37 -1.84 5.71 11.24
C VAL A 37 -1.07 6.90 11.82
N ARG A 38 -1.24 8.09 11.24
CA ARG A 38 -0.52 9.30 11.68
C ARG A 38 -0.93 9.72 13.09
N TYR A 39 -2.21 9.76 13.38
CA TYR A 39 -2.70 10.15 14.71
C TYR A 39 -2.29 9.15 15.78
N LEU A 40 -2.44 7.84 15.50
CA LEU A 40 -2.02 6.79 16.45
C LEU A 40 -0.50 6.77 16.66
N ALA A 41 0.30 7.10 15.65
CA ALA A 41 1.75 7.21 15.79
C ALA A 41 2.12 8.31 16.80
N VAL A 42 1.41 9.44 16.80
CA VAL A 42 1.60 10.52 17.77
C VAL A 42 1.12 10.09 19.15
N ASP A 43 -0.08 9.55 19.25
CA ASP A 43 -0.71 9.17 20.52
C ASP A 43 0.04 8.07 21.27
N LEU A 44 0.64 7.13 20.53
CA LEU A 44 1.29 5.94 21.10
C LEU A 44 2.82 6.05 21.16
N GLY A 45 3.41 7.05 20.50
CA GLY A 45 4.87 7.22 20.42
C GLY A 45 5.54 7.37 21.78
N GLY A 46 4.92 8.08 22.71
CA GLY A 46 5.42 8.22 24.09
C GLY A 46 5.51 6.91 24.88
N ARG A 47 4.84 5.84 24.37
CA ARG A 47 4.90 4.47 24.91
C ARG A 47 5.83 3.57 24.11
N ASN A 48 6.67 4.13 23.26
CA ASN A 48 7.56 3.41 22.36
C ASN A 48 6.81 2.43 21.43
N ILE A 49 5.60 2.79 21.00
CA ILE A 49 4.79 2.00 20.04
C ILE A 49 4.83 2.76 18.71
N ARG A 50 5.35 2.10 17.68
CA ARG A 50 5.38 2.60 16.31
C ARG A 50 4.11 2.18 15.57
N VAL A 51 3.60 3.03 14.70
CA VAL A 51 2.40 2.74 13.90
C VAL A 51 2.67 3.14 12.46
N ASN A 52 2.59 2.17 11.55
CA ASN A 52 2.85 2.41 10.13
C ASN A 52 1.79 1.77 9.23
N GLY A 53 1.64 2.32 8.04
CA GLY A 53 0.88 1.74 6.95
C GLY A 53 1.82 1.13 5.90
N LEU A 54 1.41 0.03 5.29
CA LEU A 54 2.05 -0.54 4.11
C LEU A 54 1.08 -0.47 2.95
N SER A 55 1.39 0.39 1.98
CA SER A 55 0.61 0.54 0.75
C SER A 55 1.10 -0.46 -0.29
N ALA A 56 0.40 -1.59 -0.38
CA ALA A 56 0.73 -2.65 -1.30
C ALA A 56 0.16 -2.40 -2.70
N GLY A 57 0.96 -2.62 -3.73
CA GLY A 57 0.48 -2.67 -5.11
C GLY A 57 -0.55 -3.80 -5.32
N PRO A 58 -1.23 -3.83 -6.48
CA PRO A 58 -2.27 -4.81 -6.73
C PRO A 58 -1.70 -6.23 -6.79
N MET A 59 -2.34 -7.14 -6.06
CA MET A 59 -2.04 -8.57 -6.01
C MET A 59 -3.30 -9.39 -6.15
N LYS A 60 -3.19 -10.57 -6.75
CA LYS A 60 -4.32 -11.52 -6.84
C LYS A 60 -4.62 -12.10 -5.45
N THR A 61 -5.59 -11.53 -4.77
CA THR A 61 -6.11 -12.02 -3.49
C THR A 61 -7.62 -12.22 -3.57
N LEU A 62 -8.18 -12.95 -2.63
CA LEU A 62 -9.63 -13.14 -2.55
C LEU A 62 -10.35 -11.78 -2.40
N ALA A 63 -9.83 -10.89 -1.56
CA ALA A 63 -10.39 -9.55 -1.37
C ALA A 63 -10.34 -8.71 -2.67
N ALA A 64 -9.24 -8.82 -3.43
CA ALA A 64 -9.06 -8.11 -4.69
C ALA A 64 -10.01 -8.61 -5.79
N SER A 65 -10.46 -9.86 -5.75
CA SER A 65 -11.42 -10.39 -6.73
C SER A 65 -12.80 -9.72 -6.69
N GLY A 66 -13.13 -9.05 -5.58
CA GLY A 66 -14.36 -8.26 -5.42
C GLY A 66 -14.28 -6.84 -5.98
N ILE A 67 -13.10 -6.40 -6.45
CA ILE A 67 -12.92 -5.08 -7.07
C ILE A 67 -13.25 -5.19 -8.56
N GLY A 68 -14.16 -4.35 -9.03
CA GLY A 68 -14.44 -4.23 -10.47
C GLY A 68 -13.17 -3.86 -11.24
N ASP A 69 -13.01 -4.40 -12.43
CA ASP A 69 -11.86 -4.14 -13.34
C ASP A 69 -10.48 -4.45 -12.74
N PHE A 70 -10.41 -5.33 -11.75
CA PHE A 70 -9.15 -5.67 -11.10
C PHE A 70 -8.09 -6.22 -12.08
N ARG A 71 -8.52 -6.94 -13.13
CA ARG A 71 -7.61 -7.41 -14.19
C ARG A 71 -6.97 -6.25 -14.96
N TYR A 72 -7.75 -5.19 -15.21
CA TYR A 72 -7.26 -3.97 -15.82
C TYR A 72 -6.20 -3.31 -14.93
N ILE A 73 -6.48 -3.15 -13.63
CA ILE A 73 -5.56 -2.57 -12.65
C ILE A 73 -4.24 -3.35 -12.60
N LEU A 74 -4.29 -4.69 -12.59
CA LEU A 74 -3.09 -5.54 -12.61
C LEU A 74 -2.25 -5.31 -13.86
N LYS A 75 -2.86 -5.33 -15.05
CA LYS A 75 -2.15 -5.09 -16.31
C LYS A 75 -1.58 -3.67 -16.39
N TRP A 76 -2.38 -2.69 -15.95
CA TRP A 76 -1.94 -1.31 -15.92
C TRP A 76 -0.70 -1.12 -15.07
N ASN A 77 -0.68 -1.66 -13.85
CA ASN A 77 0.49 -1.61 -12.97
C ASN A 77 1.70 -2.32 -13.58
N GLU A 78 1.50 -3.53 -14.13
CA GLU A 78 2.57 -4.30 -14.76
C GLU A 78 3.31 -3.51 -15.86
N TYR A 79 2.56 -2.84 -16.74
CA TYR A 79 3.15 -2.10 -17.86
C TYR A 79 3.67 -0.71 -17.47
N ASN A 80 3.08 -0.07 -16.46
CA ASN A 80 3.39 1.32 -16.13
C ASN A 80 4.25 1.50 -14.87
N SER A 81 4.40 0.48 -14.03
CA SER A 81 5.32 0.58 -12.89
C SER A 81 6.78 0.64 -13.34
N PRO A 82 7.67 1.33 -12.64
CA PRO A 82 9.09 1.38 -12.94
C PRO A 82 9.75 0.00 -13.06
N LEU A 83 9.41 -0.94 -12.18
CA LEU A 83 9.97 -2.30 -12.22
C LEU A 83 9.30 -3.23 -13.22
N LYS A 84 8.31 -2.74 -14.01
CA LYS A 84 7.62 -3.49 -15.07
C LYS A 84 7.05 -4.85 -14.62
N ARG A 85 6.60 -4.91 -13.40
CA ARG A 85 5.95 -6.08 -12.81
C ARG A 85 4.98 -5.69 -11.70
N ASN A 86 4.09 -6.58 -11.35
CA ASN A 86 3.31 -6.46 -10.11
C ASN A 86 4.12 -6.93 -8.89
N VAL A 87 3.71 -6.50 -7.72
CA VAL A 87 4.27 -6.98 -6.46
C VAL A 87 3.86 -8.42 -6.19
N THR A 88 4.70 -9.11 -5.43
CA THR A 88 4.45 -10.46 -4.92
C THR A 88 4.18 -10.42 -3.41
N LEU A 89 3.63 -11.50 -2.87
CA LEU A 89 3.50 -11.67 -1.42
C LEU A 89 4.85 -11.59 -0.70
N TYR A 90 5.92 -12.03 -1.37
CA TYR A 90 7.27 -11.95 -0.83
C TYR A 90 7.76 -10.50 -0.71
N ASP A 91 7.52 -9.66 -1.71
CA ASP A 91 7.87 -8.23 -1.65
C ASP A 91 7.16 -7.54 -0.47
N VAL A 92 5.86 -7.79 -0.33
CA VAL A 92 5.05 -7.21 0.75
C VAL A 92 5.43 -7.78 2.11
N GLY A 93 5.67 -9.09 2.18
CA GLY A 93 6.10 -9.78 3.41
C GLY A 93 7.44 -9.29 3.92
N GLY A 94 8.42 -9.07 3.04
CA GLY A 94 9.73 -8.51 3.38
C GLY A 94 9.63 -7.11 3.99
N SER A 95 8.83 -6.23 3.37
CA SER A 95 8.59 -4.88 3.91
C SER A 95 7.78 -4.92 5.21
N GLY A 96 6.83 -5.84 5.33
CA GLY A 96 6.09 -6.06 6.56
C GLY A 96 7.00 -6.52 7.70
N LEU A 97 7.91 -7.44 7.43
CA LEU A 97 8.92 -7.89 8.40
C LEU A 97 9.81 -6.73 8.85
N TYR A 98 10.29 -5.91 7.91
CA TYR A 98 11.07 -4.71 8.21
C TYR A 98 10.30 -3.78 9.16
N LEU A 99 9.06 -3.42 8.82
CA LEU A 99 8.25 -2.47 9.60
C LEU A 99 7.84 -3.01 10.98
N LEU A 100 7.74 -4.32 11.15
CA LEU A 100 7.39 -4.95 12.42
C LEU A 100 8.62 -5.27 13.29
N SER A 101 9.83 -5.25 12.73
CA SER A 101 11.09 -5.54 13.43
C SER A 101 11.78 -4.28 13.92
N ASP A 102 12.83 -4.47 14.75
CA ASP A 102 13.66 -3.39 15.26
C ASP A 102 14.52 -2.70 14.19
N LEU A 103 14.62 -3.28 12.98
CA LEU A 103 15.28 -2.65 11.83
C LEU A 103 14.60 -1.32 11.45
N SER A 104 13.33 -1.17 11.77
CA SER A 104 12.57 0.05 11.52
C SER A 104 12.31 0.88 12.81
N SER A 105 13.18 0.77 13.81
CA SER A 105 13.00 1.41 15.13
C SER A 105 12.79 2.94 15.09
N GLY A 106 13.29 3.60 14.06
CA GLY A 106 13.10 5.04 13.83
C GLY A 106 11.92 5.38 12.91
N VAL A 107 11.09 4.41 12.49
CA VAL A 107 10.00 4.63 11.52
C VAL A 107 8.65 4.53 12.20
N SER A 108 7.90 5.64 12.24
CA SER A 108 6.53 5.69 12.76
C SER A 108 5.73 6.78 12.05
N GLY A 109 4.46 6.49 11.78
CA GLY A 109 3.55 7.41 11.08
C GLY A 109 3.72 7.41 9.56
N ASP A 110 4.52 6.50 9.00
CA ASP A 110 4.78 6.38 7.58
C ASP A 110 3.73 5.53 6.84
N THR A 111 3.52 5.87 5.58
CA THR A 111 2.83 5.02 4.60
C THR A 111 3.85 4.51 3.60
N HIS A 112 4.37 3.32 3.85
CA HIS A 112 5.44 2.70 3.07
C HIS A 112 4.89 2.03 1.82
N HIS A 113 5.29 2.52 0.63
CA HIS A 113 4.82 1.98 -0.64
C HIS A 113 5.64 0.77 -1.08
N VAL A 114 4.93 -0.32 -1.36
CA VAL A 114 5.47 -1.56 -1.93
C VAL A 114 4.64 -1.91 -3.17
N ASP A 115 4.91 -1.21 -4.27
CA ASP A 115 4.10 -1.23 -5.48
C ASP A 115 4.92 -1.21 -6.79
N CYS A 116 6.17 -1.66 -6.71
CA CYS A 116 7.12 -1.63 -7.82
C CYS A 116 7.37 -0.20 -8.37
N GLY A 117 7.16 0.82 -7.52
CA GLY A 117 7.36 2.23 -7.84
C GLY A 117 6.18 2.89 -8.55
N TYR A 118 5.04 2.23 -8.67
CA TYR A 118 3.90 2.77 -9.42
C TYR A 118 3.41 4.13 -8.88
N HIS A 119 3.42 4.35 -7.58
CA HIS A 119 2.91 5.58 -6.95
C HIS A 119 3.61 6.87 -7.41
N ILE A 120 4.82 6.79 -7.99
CA ILE A 120 5.54 7.96 -8.51
C ILE A 120 5.18 8.28 -9.97
N VAL A 121 4.41 7.39 -10.64
CA VAL A 121 4.14 7.50 -12.07
C VAL A 121 2.97 8.46 -12.31
N GLY A 122 3.22 9.52 -13.05
CA GLY A 122 2.22 10.51 -13.40
C GLY A 122 1.56 10.33 -14.77
N MET A 123 2.13 9.46 -15.63
CA MET A 123 1.66 9.28 -17.00
C MET A 123 1.92 7.86 -17.49
N LYS A 124 1.12 7.39 -18.45
CA LYS A 124 1.32 6.09 -19.12
C LYS A 124 2.72 6.03 -19.75
N ALA A 125 3.39 4.91 -19.58
CA ALA A 125 4.68 4.66 -20.26
C ALA A 125 4.48 4.65 -21.79
N VAL A 126 5.43 5.23 -22.52
CA VAL A 126 5.35 5.38 -23.99
C VAL A 126 5.27 4.01 -24.69
N ASP A 127 5.97 3.02 -24.14
CA ASP A 127 6.05 1.66 -24.65
C ASP A 127 4.96 0.72 -24.09
N ALA A 128 4.11 1.22 -23.19
CA ALA A 128 3.03 0.42 -22.65
C ALA A 128 1.94 0.16 -23.72
N PRO A 129 1.49 -1.09 -23.89
CA PRO A 129 0.44 -1.42 -24.83
C PRO A 129 -0.89 -0.78 -24.43
N ASP A 130 -1.79 -0.64 -25.40
CA ASP A 130 -3.16 -0.27 -25.09
C ASP A 130 -3.88 -1.46 -24.44
N ILE A 131 -4.38 -1.21 -23.24
CA ILE A 131 -5.10 -2.22 -22.46
C ILE A 131 -6.59 -2.01 -22.73
N SER A 132 -7.19 -2.93 -23.48
CA SER A 132 -8.64 -2.99 -23.60
C SER A 132 -9.27 -3.61 -22.37
N VAL A 133 -10.35 -3.03 -21.90
CA VAL A 133 -11.24 -3.62 -20.90
C VAL A 133 -12.13 -4.61 -21.67
N VAL A 134 -11.76 -5.87 -21.70
CA VAL A 134 -12.58 -6.97 -22.24
C VAL A 134 -12.79 -7.99 -21.13
#